data_fc81c7c348e365412b8d3233a3f6571b
#
_entry.id   fc81c7c348e365412b8d3233a3f6571b
#
_cell.length_a   1.000
_cell.length_b   1.000
_cell.length_c   1.000
_cell.angle_alpha   90.00
_cell.angle_beta   90.00
_cell.angle_gamma   90.00
#
_symmetry.space_group_name_H-M   'P 1'
#
loop_
_entity.id
_entity.type
_entity.pdbx_description
1 polymer ?
#
loop_
_entity_poly.entity_id
_entity_poly.type
_entity_poly.pdbx_seq_one_letter_code
_entity_poly.pdbx_strand_id
1 'polypeptide(L)'
;MYSMLLAIIYFAFISLGLPDALVGSGWPVMHQDLGVPVSYAGFITMTIAIGTILSSLQSDRLTRKLGTGLVTALSVGLTALALVGFSVSTEFWMLILWAIPYGLGAGAVDAALNNYVALHYASRHMSWLHSFWGVGAAISPFIMSYSLTQGLGWNTGYRIVAIIQMVLVAILFAGLPLWKKVHPTVPAKSAGEGDDAGGSGQVPERAASDHGSKEKPLGLVRALRIKGVPFVLLGFLAYCALEATAILWASTYLVQQRDVAASTAASFASLYLLGITAGRFLSGFVADRVGDRNMIRLGILGVSIGVILIALPLENDTLALAGLVIAGFGSAPIYPSIIHSTPTNFGPSKSHAIIGIQMASAYLGATLAPPLFGFLGQAVGMWLFPFYLAALAALMLVMTEALNRSVAAHPAQP
;
A
#
# COMPACT_ATOMS: atom_id res chain seq x y z
N MET A 1 7.53 -20.94 -14.73
CA MET A 1 8.16 -20.65 -13.43
C MET A 1 7.91 -19.22 -12.96
N TYR A 2 8.17 -18.19 -13.79
CA TYR A 2 7.84 -16.79 -13.45
C TYR A 2 6.38 -16.58 -13.04
N SER A 3 5.43 -17.20 -13.73
CA SER A 3 4.00 -17.10 -13.43
C SER A 3 3.61 -17.73 -12.08
N MET A 4 4.29 -18.80 -11.66
CA MET A 4 4.01 -19.45 -10.37
C MET A 4 4.51 -18.62 -9.18
N LEU A 5 5.70 -18.03 -9.29
CA LEU A 5 6.21 -17.12 -8.26
C LEU A 5 5.33 -15.87 -8.16
N LEU A 6 4.90 -15.30 -9.29
CA LEU A 6 4.02 -14.16 -9.32
C LEU A 6 2.65 -14.47 -8.66
N ALA A 7 2.10 -15.64 -8.91
CA ALA A 7 0.87 -16.09 -8.23
C ALA A 7 1.06 -16.16 -6.71
N ILE A 8 2.19 -16.71 -6.24
CA ILE A 8 2.52 -16.76 -4.81
C ILE A 8 2.61 -15.34 -4.22
N ILE A 9 3.22 -14.40 -4.95
CA ILE A 9 3.32 -13.00 -4.54
C ILE A 9 1.93 -12.36 -4.43
N TYR A 10 1.02 -12.61 -5.39
CA TYR A 10 -0.35 -12.11 -5.33
C TYR A 10 -1.13 -12.71 -4.15
N PHE A 11 -0.98 -14.01 -3.88
CA PHE A 11 -1.57 -14.63 -2.69
C PHE A 11 -1.01 -14.05 -1.39
N ALA A 12 0.28 -13.72 -1.35
CA ALA A 12 0.86 -13.04 -0.21
C ALA A 12 0.24 -11.65 0.02
N PHE A 13 -0.13 -10.92 -1.05
CA PHE A 13 -0.81 -9.63 -0.91
C PHE A 13 -2.30 -9.77 -0.52
N ILE A 14 -3.02 -10.80 -0.97
CA ILE A 14 -4.34 -11.13 -0.41
C ILE A 14 -4.23 -11.35 1.09
N SER A 15 -3.21 -12.10 1.50
CA SER A 15 -2.94 -12.38 2.91
C SER A 15 -2.64 -11.13 3.73
N LEU A 16 -1.96 -10.13 3.16
CA LEU A 16 -1.74 -8.84 3.82
C LEU A 16 -3.04 -8.06 4.01
N GLY A 17 -3.93 -8.09 3.02
CA GLY A 17 -5.22 -7.41 3.10
C GLY A 17 -6.21 -8.08 4.06
N LEU A 18 -6.18 -9.40 4.18
CA LEU A 18 -7.14 -10.14 4.99
C LEU A 18 -7.26 -9.65 6.45
N PRO A 19 -6.19 -9.39 7.19
CA PRO A 19 -6.33 -8.95 8.58
C PRO A 19 -6.61 -7.45 8.74
N ASP A 20 -6.38 -6.62 7.72
CA ASP A 20 -6.43 -5.16 7.85
C ASP A 20 -7.82 -4.62 8.24
N ALA A 21 -8.89 -5.27 7.80
CA ALA A 21 -10.24 -4.85 8.13
C ALA A 21 -10.86 -5.61 9.32
N LEU A 22 -10.17 -6.59 9.91
CA LEU A 22 -10.72 -7.40 11.03
C LEU A 22 -10.95 -6.59 12.29
N VAL A 23 -10.00 -5.72 12.67
CA VAL A 23 -10.18 -4.87 13.85
C VAL A 23 -11.42 -3.99 13.68
N GLY A 24 -11.55 -3.30 12.54
CA GLY A 24 -12.68 -2.42 12.29
C GLY A 24 -14.03 -3.14 12.27
N SER A 25 -14.10 -4.31 11.64
CA SER A 25 -15.34 -5.09 11.54
C SER A 25 -15.74 -5.83 12.82
N GLY A 26 -14.76 -6.24 13.65
CA GLY A 26 -15.02 -6.94 14.92
C GLY A 26 -15.18 -6.00 16.10
N TRP A 27 -14.63 -4.79 16.06
CA TRP A 27 -14.51 -3.90 17.20
C TRP A 27 -15.82 -3.54 17.89
N PRO A 28 -16.95 -3.34 17.20
CA PRO A 28 -18.23 -3.06 17.86
C PRO A 28 -18.65 -4.11 18.89
N VAL A 29 -18.22 -5.37 18.72
CA VAL A 29 -18.46 -6.46 19.68
C VAL A 29 -17.26 -6.63 20.61
N MET A 30 -16.04 -6.60 20.07
CA MET A 30 -14.81 -6.82 20.83
C MET A 30 -14.67 -5.88 22.03
N HIS A 31 -14.93 -4.58 21.85
CA HIS A 31 -14.77 -3.60 22.92
C HIS A 31 -15.74 -3.84 24.09
N GLN A 32 -16.93 -4.36 23.80
CA GLN A 32 -17.94 -4.70 24.81
C GLN A 32 -17.51 -5.96 25.57
N ASP A 33 -17.11 -7.01 24.86
CA ASP A 33 -16.65 -8.27 25.45
C ASP A 33 -15.40 -8.07 26.33
N LEU A 34 -14.51 -7.14 25.94
CA LEU A 34 -13.29 -6.81 26.69
C LEU A 34 -13.50 -5.73 27.76
N GLY A 35 -14.69 -5.17 27.87
CA GLY A 35 -15.01 -4.14 28.86
C GLY A 35 -14.23 -2.84 28.71
N VAL A 36 -13.87 -2.45 27.47
CA VAL A 36 -13.06 -1.25 27.20
C VAL A 36 -13.80 -0.21 26.35
N PRO A 37 -13.44 1.08 26.45
CA PRO A 37 -14.00 2.13 25.61
C PRO A 37 -13.80 1.88 24.11
N VAL A 38 -14.74 2.33 23.27
CA VAL A 38 -14.67 2.24 21.81
C VAL A 38 -13.35 2.84 21.26
N SER A 39 -12.84 3.92 21.86
CA SER A 39 -11.60 4.59 21.46
C SER A 39 -10.35 3.73 21.57
N TYR A 40 -10.38 2.62 22.29
CA TYR A 40 -9.23 1.74 22.50
C TYR A 40 -8.79 0.99 21.22
N ALA A 41 -9.64 0.92 20.18
CA ALA A 41 -9.21 0.46 18.87
C ALA A 41 -7.99 1.24 18.35
N GLY A 42 -7.92 2.53 18.68
CA GLY A 42 -6.81 3.38 18.30
C GLY A 42 -5.46 2.93 18.84
N PHE A 43 -5.40 2.36 20.05
CA PHE A 43 -4.15 1.83 20.59
C PHE A 43 -3.66 0.59 19.83
N ILE A 44 -4.58 -0.28 19.40
CA ILE A 44 -4.23 -1.46 18.59
C ILE A 44 -3.68 -0.99 17.24
N THR A 45 -4.43 -0.15 16.53
CA THR A 45 -4.04 0.33 15.19
C THR A 45 -2.76 1.17 15.22
N MET A 46 -2.57 1.99 16.25
CA MET A 46 -1.33 2.74 16.46
C MET A 46 -0.13 1.82 16.72
N THR A 47 -0.30 0.78 17.56
CA THR A 47 0.76 -0.18 17.83
C THR A 47 1.16 -0.92 16.55
N ILE A 48 0.18 -1.36 15.76
CA ILE A 48 0.42 -1.97 14.45
C ILE A 48 1.17 -1.00 13.55
N ALA A 49 0.71 0.25 13.41
CA ALA A 49 1.32 1.26 12.54
C ALA A 49 2.78 1.55 12.92
N ILE A 50 3.08 1.69 14.22
CA ILE A 50 4.46 1.89 14.71
C ILE A 50 5.33 0.69 14.33
N GLY A 51 4.86 -0.53 14.59
CA GLY A 51 5.58 -1.75 14.22
C GLY A 51 5.83 -1.85 12.71
N THR A 52 4.83 -1.50 11.90
CA THR A 52 4.90 -1.50 10.44
C THR A 52 5.91 -0.47 9.92
N ILE A 53 5.93 0.75 10.47
CA ILE A 53 6.92 1.77 10.13
C ILE A 53 8.34 1.30 10.48
N LEU A 54 8.54 0.78 11.68
CA LEU A 54 9.86 0.33 12.13
C LEU A 54 10.38 -0.83 11.28
N SER A 55 9.53 -1.80 10.92
CA SER A 55 9.96 -2.96 10.14
C SER A 55 10.17 -2.61 8.67
N SER A 56 9.37 -1.73 8.06
CA SER A 56 9.62 -1.27 6.69
C SER A 56 10.95 -0.53 6.56
N LEU A 57 11.33 0.27 7.54
CA LEU A 57 12.65 0.92 7.58
C LEU A 57 13.82 -0.08 7.68
N GLN A 58 13.58 -1.28 8.24
CA GLN A 58 14.58 -2.35 8.34
C GLN A 58 14.54 -3.33 7.16
N SER A 59 13.55 -3.23 6.28
CA SER A 59 13.32 -4.18 5.19
C SER A 59 14.54 -4.36 4.28
N ASP A 60 15.26 -3.29 3.93
CA ASP A 60 16.50 -3.36 3.14
C ASP A 60 17.55 -4.26 3.81
N ARG A 61 17.79 -4.08 5.10
CA ARG A 61 18.76 -4.89 5.86
C ARG A 61 18.34 -6.35 5.96
N LEU A 62 17.07 -6.59 6.20
CA LEU A 62 16.50 -7.93 6.32
C LEU A 62 16.59 -8.67 4.98
N THR A 63 16.20 -8.01 3.90
CA THR A 63 16.18 -8.62 2.56
C THR A 63 17.60 -8.90 2.04
N ARG A 64 18.56 -8.03 2.30
CA ARG A 64 19.98 -8.28 1.96
C ARG A 64 20.57 -9.47 2.70
N LYS A 65 20.15 -9.73 3.95
CA LYS A 65 20.65 -10.84 4.76
C LYS A 65 19.96 -12.16 4.49
N LEU A 66 18.65 -12.14 4.34
CA LEU A 66 17.79 -13.31 4.30
C LEU A 66 17.24 -13.63 2.91
N GLY A 67 17.25 -12.64 2.00
CA GLY A 67 16.57 -12.71 0.70
C GLY A 67 15.06 -12.42 0.81
N THR A 68 14.46 -11.92 -0.30
CA THR A 68 13.05 -11.51 -0.34
C THR A 68 12.10 -12.66 0.05
N GLY A 69 12.34 -13.87 -0.46
CA GLY A 69 11.46 -15.02 -0.20
C GLY A 69 11.39 -15.39 1.28
N LEU A 70 12.52 -15.45 1.97
CA LEU A 70 12.54 -15.80 3.39
C LEU A 70 11.96 -14.67 4.25
N VAL A 71 12.26 -13.40 3.92
CA VAL A 71 11.63 -12.25 4.59
C VAL A 71 10.10 -12.34 4.45
N THR A 72 9.59 -12.61 3.25
CA THR A 72 8.15 -12.78 3.00
C THR A 72 7.56 -13.89 3.86
N ALA A 73 8.16 -15.09 3.85
CA ALA A 73 7.65 -16.24 4.60
C ALA A 73 7.65 -16.01 6.12
N LEU A 74 8.74 -15.44 6.67
CA LEU A 74 8.85 -15.13 8.09
C LEU A 74 7.88 -14.02 8.51
N SER A 75 7.73 -12.99 7.69
CA SER A 75 6.85 -11.87 7.97
C SER A 75 5.37 -12.27 7.96
N VAL A 76 4.93 -13.04 6.96
CA VAL A 76 3.56 -13.60 6.94
C VAL A 76 3.37 -14.60 8.09
N GLY A 77 4.41 -15.36 8.44
CA GLY A 77 4.40 -16.23 9.62
C GLY A 77 4.19 -15.45 10.93
N LEU A 78 4.84 -14.30 11.05
CA LEU A 78 4.72 -13.43 12.22
C LEU A 78 3.33 -12.79 12.33
N THR A 79 2.74 -12.36 11.20
CA THR A 79 1.34 -11.88 11.18
C THR A 79 0.35 -13.00 11.47
N ALA A 80 0.55 -14.19 10.91
CA ALA A 80 -0.28 -15.36 11.20
C ALA A 80 -0.25 -15.73 12.71
N LEU A 81 0.94 -15.74 13.31
CA LEU A 81 1.10 -15.98 14.75
C LEU A 81 0.38 -14.90 15.57
N ALA A 82 0.49 -13.64 15.17
CA ALA A 82 -0.22 -12.55 15.83
C ALA A 82 -1.74 -12.75 15.77
N LEU A 83 -2.30 -13.18 14.65
CA LEU A 83 -3.72 -13.47 14.52
C LEU A 83 -4.17 -14.66 15.37
N VAL A 84 -3.33 -15.68 15.51
CA VAL A 84 -3.57 -16.75 16.51
C VAL A 84 -3.65 -16.14 17.91
N GLY A 85 -2.72 -15.25 18.25
CA GLY A 85 -2.73 -14.53 19.52
C GLY A 85 -3.99 -13.70 19.73
N PHE A 86 -4.43 -12.94 18.70
CA PHE A 86 -5.72 -12.23 18.76
C PHE A 86 -6.88 -13.20 19.01
N SER A 87 -6.88 -14.36 18.35
CA SER A 87 -7.96 -15.35 18.46
C SER A 87 -8.10 -16.03 19.84
N VAL A 88 -7.08 -15.96 20.68
CA VAL A 88 -7.09 -16.52 22.03
C VAL A 88 -7.05 -15.44 23.12
N SER A 89 -7.08 -14.17 22.73
CA SER A 89 -7.05 -13.04 23.66
C SER A 89 -8.39 -12.90 24.39
N THR A 90 -8.33 -12.76 25.71
CA THR A 90 -9.45 -12.54 26.61
C THR A 90 -9.40 -11.16 27.29
N GLU A 91 -8.25 -10.50 27.21
CA GLU A 91 -7.99 -9.20 27.82
C GLU A 91 -7.43 -8.22 26.80
N PHE A 92 -7.75 -6.93 26.94
CA PHE A 92 -7.32 -5.90 25.99
C PHE A 92 -5.80 -5.80 25.83
N TRP A 93 -5.04 -5.89 26.92
CA TRP A 93 -3.57 -5.80 26.86
C TRP A 93 -2.93 -6.92 26.01
N MET A 94 -3.57 -8.09 25.93
CA MET A 94 -3.11 -9.18 25.06
C MET A 94 -3.18 -8.78 23.58
N LEU A 95 -4.24 -8.06 23.18
CA LEU A 95 -4.36 -7.54 21.80
C LEU A 95 -3.22 -6.55 21.48
N ILE A 96 -2.86 -5.68 22.43
CA ILE A 96 -1.71 -4.77 22.27
C ILE A 96 -0.41 -5.54 22.12
N LEU A 97 -0.20 -6.58 22.92
CA LEU A 97 0.99 -7.42 22.85
C LEU A 97 1.11 -8.09 21.47
N TRP A 98 0.03 -8.66 20.96
CA TRP A 98 0.01 -9.31 19.65
C TRP A 98 0.00 -8.33 18.47
N ALA A 99 -0.42 -7.08 18.67
CA ALA A 99 -0.32 -6.02 17.67
C ALA A 99 1.15 -5.70 17.30
N ILE A 100 2.10 -5.91 18.23
CA ILE A 100 3.54 -5.70 17.97
C ILE A 100 4.07 -6.64 16.88
N PRO A 101 4.04 -7.99 17.03
CA PRO A 101 4.49 -8.90 15.99
C PRO A 101 3.66 -8.76 14.70
N TYR A 102 2.38 -8.41 14.79
CA TYR A 102 1.57 -8.11 13.60
C TYR A 102 2.19 -6.97 12.79
N GLY A 103 2.41 -5.80 13.39
CA GLY A 103 2.96 -4.64 12.69
C GLY A 103 4.38 -4.91 12.15
N LEU A 104 5.23 -5.57 12.94
CA LEU A 104 6.59 -5.94 12.49
C LEU A 104 6.56 -6.88 11.28
N GLY A 105 5.63 -7.82 11.22
CA GLY A 105 5.45 -8.69 10.06
C GLY A 105 4.94 -7.92 8.84
N ALA A 106 3.88 -7.13 9.00
CA ALA A 106 3.22 -6.44 7.90
C ALA A 106 4.16 -5.50 7.12
N GLY A 107 4.94 -4.65 7.81
CA GLY A 107 5.77 -3.65 7.13
C GLY A 107 6.97 -4.23 6.39
N ALA A 108 7.60 -5.28 6.92
CA ALA A 108 8.76 -5.88 6.26
C ALA A 108 8.38 -6.59 4.95
N VAL A 109 7.27 -7.34 4.94
CA VAL A 109 6.81 -8.03 3.72
C VAL A 109 6.31 -7.06 2.67
N ASP A 110 5.57 -6.03 3.06
CA ASP A 110 5.06 -5.03 2.13
C ASP A 110 6.22 -4.34 1.39
N ALA A 111 7.19 -3.80 2.09
CA ALA A 111 8.36 -3.17 1.48
C ALA A 111 9.18 -4.15 0.61
N ALA A 112 9.38 -5.40 1.07
CA ALA A 112 10.16 -6.39 0.36
C ALA A 112 9.51 -6.82 -0.97
N LEU A 113 8.20 -7.11 -0.95
CA LEU A 113 7.47 -7.55 -2.14
C LEU A 113 7.27 -6.41 -3.14
N ASN A 114 6.95 -5.20 -2.67
CA ASN A 114 6.87 -4.01 -3.52
C ASN A 114 8.18 -3.77 -4.28
N ASN A 115 9.33 -3.82 -3.58
CA ASN A 115 10.62 -3.67 -4.26
C ASN A 115 10.91 -4.83 -5.23
N TYR A 116 10.59 -6.07 -4.85
CA TYR A 116 10.80 -7.21 -5.72
C TYR A 116 9.99 -7.09 -7.02
N VAL A 117 8.72 -6.73 -6.94
CA VAL A 117 7.86 -6.53 -8.11
C VAL A 117 8.33 -5.34 -8.95
N ALA A 118 8.74 -4.23 -8.32
CA ALA A 118 9.26 -3.06 -9.02
C ALA A 118 10.54 -3.35 -9.82
N LEU A 119 11.38 -4.30 -9.37
CA LEU A 119 12.63 -4.67 -10.02
C LEU A 119 12.48 -5.75 -11.10
N HIS A 120 11.49 -6.65 -10.97
CA HIS A 120 11.45 -7.87 -11.78
C HIS A 120 10.22 -7.99 -12.69
N TYR A 121 9.22 -7.12 -12.52
CA TYR A 121 7.96 -7.20 -13.25
C TYR A 121 7.54 -5.83 -13.81
N ALA A 122 6.69 -5.87 -14.83
CA ALA A 122 6.14 -4.66 -15.46
C ALA A 122 5.12 -3.95 -14.54
N SER A 123 4.85 -2.67 -14.80
CA SER A 123 3.98 -1.78 -14.00
C SER A 123 2.58 -2.37 -13.78
N ARG A 124 2.02 -3.09 -14.76
CA ARG A 124 0.73 -3.78 -14.62
C ARG A 124 0.68 -4.74 -13.42
N HIS A 125 1.78 -5.43 -13.15
CA HIS A 125 1.83 -6.40 -12.04
C HIS A 125 1.84 -5.70 -10.68
N MET A 126 2.38 -4.48 -10.59
CA MET A 126 2.30 -3.66 -9.39
C MET A 126 0.84 -3.24 -9.12
N SER A 127 0.11 -2.81 -10.15
CA SER A 127 -1.31 -2.45 -10.04
C SER A 127 -2.16 -3.65 -9.61
N TRP A 128 -1.95 -4.83 -10.21
CA TRP A 128 -2.66 -6.04 -9.83
C TRP A 128 -2.30 -6.53 -8.42
N LEU A 129 -1.05 -6.39 -8.02
CA LEU A 129 -0.59 -6.71 -6.66
C LEU A 129 -1.45 -5.99 -5.61
N HIS A 130 -1.60 -4.66 -5.76
CA HIS A 130 -2.41 -3.86 -4.86
C HIS A 130 -3.92 -4.08 -5.00
N SER A 131 -4.39 -4.54 -6.17
CA SER A 131 -5.77 -4.99 -6.33
C SER A 131 -6.04 -6.26 -5.51
N PHE A 132 -5.11 -7.23 -5.51
CA PHE A 132 -5.23 -8.43 -4.70
C PHE A 132 -5.21 -8.15 -3.18
N TRP A 133 -4.44 -7.15 -2.72
CA TRP A 133 -4.57 -6.66 -1.35
C TRP A 133 -6.00 -6.20 -1.05
N GLY A 134 -6.59 -5.40 -1.94
CA GLY A 134 -7.97 -4.93 -1.82
C GLY A 134 -8.99 -6.07 -1.76
N VAL A 135 -8.78 -7.17 -2.52
CA VAL A 135 -9.60 -8.38 -2.43
C VAL A 135 -9.52 -9.01 -1.04
N GLY A 136 -8.32 -9.11 -0.46
CA GLY A 136 -8.13 -9.61 0.91
C GLY A 136 -8.88 -8.74 1.94
N ALA A 137 -8.71 -7.42 1.86
CA ALA A 137 -9.36 -6.47 2.75
C ALA A 137 -10.91 -6.51 2.63
N ALA A 138 -11.44 -6.77 1.43
CA ALA A 138 -12.88 -6.91 1.21
C ALA A 138 -13.46 -8.23 1.75
N ILE A 139 -12.69 -9.31 1.76
CA ILE A 139 -13.15 -10.63 2.23
C ILE A 139 -13.26 -10.70 3.76
N SER A 140 -12.33 -10.07 4.47
CA SER A 140 -12.23 -10.26 5.92
C SER A 140 -13.45 -9.78 6.73
N PRO A 141 -14.15 -8.68 6.39
CA PRO A 141 -15.38 -8.30 7.07
C PRO A 141 -16.50 -9.35 6.94
N PHE A 142 -16.55 -10.07 5.79
CA PHE A 142 -17.53 -11.16 5.62
C PHE A 142 -17.21 -12.36 6.52
N ILE A 143 -15.92 -12.68 6.70
CA ILE A 143 -15.49 -13.74 7.63
C ILE A 143 -15.89 -13.34 9.07
N MET A 144 -15.61 -12.08 9.45
CA MET A 144 -15.98 -11.60 10.78
C MET A 144 -17.51 -11.57 10.96
N SER A 145 -18.24 -11.06 9.99
CA SER A 145 -19.71 -11.03 10.00
C SER A 145 -20.31 -12.44 10.14
N TYR A 146 -19.81 -13.40 9.37
CA TYR A 146 -20.21 -14.80 9.51
C TYR A 146 -19.99 -15.32 10.94
N SER A 147 -18.79 -15.06 11.48
CA SER A 147 -18.44 -15.52 12.84
C SER A 147 -19.38 -14.92 13.90
N LEU A 148 -19.69 -13.62 13.80
CA LEU A 148 -20.56 -12.92 14.73
C LEU A 148 -22.03 -13.35 14.59
N THR A 149 -22.55 -13.47 13.36
CA THR A 149 -23.94 -13.86 13.10
C THR A 149 -24.26 -15.30 13.49
N GLN A 150 -23.25 -16.20 13.42
CA GLN A 150 -23.40 -17.59 13.89
C GLN A 150 -23.16 -17.73 15.39
N GLY A 151 -22.95 -16.64 16.14
CA GLY A 151 -22.71 -16.69 17.58
C GLY A 151 -21.37 -17.31 17.97
N LEU A 152 -20.41 -17.44 17.03
CA LEU A 152 -19.10 -18.05 17.27
C LEU A 152 -18.11 -17.08 17.92
N GLY A 153 -18.48 -15.81 18.07
CA GLY A 153 -17.65 -14.73 18.62
C GLY A 153 -16.57 -14.23 17.65
N TRP A 154 -16.06 -13.03 17.93
CA TRP A 154 -15.01 -12.37 17.12
C TRP A 154 -13.70 -13.14 17.09
N ASN A 155 -13.36 -13.86 18.17
CA ASN A 155 -12.17 -14.72 18.28
C ASN A 155 -12.13 -15.77 17.14
N THR A 156 -13.28 -16.32 16.76
CA THR A 156 -13.38 -17.28 15.65
C THR A 156 -13.11 -16.63 14.31
N GLY A 157 -13.53 -15.37 14.08
CA GLY A 157 -13.18 -14.61 12.90
C GLY A 157 -11.66 -14.49 12.72
N TYR A 158 -10.94 -14.12 13.77
CA TYR A 158 -9.47 -14.09 13.77
C TYR A 158 -8.86 -15.47 13.56
N ARG A 159 -9.43 -16.52 14.17
CA ARG A 159 -8.96 -17.90 14.01
C ARG A 159 -9.06 -18.40 12.58
N ILE A 160 -10.15 -18.12 11.90
CA ILE A 160 -10.35 -18.49 10.48
C ILE A 160 -9.28 -17.84 9.61
N VAL A 161 -9.07 -16.53 9.76
CA VAL A 161 -8.05 -15.81 8.98
C VAL A 161 -6.64 -16.30 9.34
N ALA A 162 -6.36 -16.57 10.61
CA ALA A 162 -5.08 -17.15 11.04
C ALA A 162 -4.81 -18.51 10.37
N ILE A 163 -5.80 -19.40 10.30
CA ILE A 163 -5.66 -20.69 9.61
C ILE A 163 -5.35 -20.49 8.13
N ILE A 164 -6.07 -19.60 7.46
CA ILE A 164 -5.81 -19.26 6.03
C ILE A 164 -4.36 -18.78 5.86
N GLN A 165 -3.90 -17.90 6.73
CA GLN A 165 -2.52 -17.40 6.67
C GLN A 165 -1.49 -18.48 7.00
N MET A 166 -1.76 -19.37 7.95
CA MET A 166 -0.85 -20.49 8.27
C MET A 166 -0.67 -21.44 7.08
N VAL A 167 -1.75 -21.71 6.32
CA VAL A 167 -1.66 -22.50 5.07
C VAL A 167 -0.78 -21.74 4.05
N LEU A 168 -0.98 -20.43 3.91
CA LEU A 168 -0.15 -19.63 3.01
C LEU A 168 1.32 -19.62 3.45
N VAL A 169 1.61 -19.53 4.74
CA VAL A 169 2.97 -19.62 5.28
C VAL A 169 3.64 -20.93 4.84
N ALA A 170 2.93 -22.06 4.95
CA ALA A 170 3.43 -23.34 4.46
C ALA A 170 3.75 -23.32 2.96
N ILE A 171 2.86 -22.72 2.14
CA ILE A 171 3.07 -22.53 0.69
C ILE A 171 4.29 -21.64 0.42
N LEU A 172 4.47 -20.55 1.19
CA LEU A 172 5.61 -19.63 1.04
C LEU A 172 6.93 -20.33 1.38
N PHE A 173 6.98 -21.13 2.44
CA PHE A 173 8.18 -21.92 2.75
C PHE A 173 8.49 -22.98 1.69
N ALA A 174 7.46 -23.70 1.19
CA ALA A 174 7.63 -24.65 0.09
C ALA A 174 8.07 -23.96 -1.21
N GLY A 175 7.66 -22.70 -1.42
CA GLY A 175 8.01 -21.89 -2.58
C GLY A 175 9.40 -21.22 -2.53
N LEU A 176 10.13 -21.29 -1.43
CA LEU A 176 11.47 -20.64 -1.30
C LEU A 176 12.44 -20.97 -2.44
N PRO A 177 12.51 -22.20 -3.00
CA PRO A 177 13.40 -22.50 -4.11
C PRO A 177 13.10 -21.72 -5.40
N LEU A 178 11.86 -21.23 -5.57
CA LEU A 178 11.45 -20.47 -6.77
C LEU A 178 12.11 -19.10 -6.83
N TRP A 179 12.36 -18.47 -5.68
CA TRP A 179 12.99 -17.17 -5.59
C TRP A 179 14.44 -17.15 -6.07
N LYS A 180 15.16 -18.29 -5.95
CA LYS A 180 16.55 -18.44 -6.39
C LYS A 180 16.68 -18.56 -7.92
N LYS A 181 15.60 -18.86 -8.65
CA LYS A 181 15.61 -19.17 -10.08
C LYS A 181 15.23 -17.99 -10.97
N VAL A 182 14.87 -16.85 -10.40
CA VAL A 182 14.44 -15.66 -11.14
C VAL A 182 15.61 -14.68 -11.21
N HIS A 183 16.22 -14.56 -12.41
CA HIS A 183 17.22 -13.55 -12.69
C HIS A 183 16.55 -12.21 -13.04
N PRO A 184 17.15 -11.05 -12.70
CA PRO A 184 16.62 -9.74 -13.06
C PRO A 184 16.52 -9.60 -14.59
N THR A 185 15.34 -9.42 -15.13
CA THR A 185 15.16 -8.94 -16.51
C THR A 185 15.28 -7.43 -16.50
N VAL A 186 16.44 -6.91 -16.87
CA VAL A 186 16.58 -5.49 -17.21
C VAL A 186 15.66 -5.23 -18.41
N PRO A 187 14.70 -4.30 -18.37
CA PRO A 187 13.92 -3.95 -19.55
C PRO A 187 14.89 -3.43 -20.62
N ALA A 188 14.96 -4.10 -21.76
CA ALA A 188 15.68 -3.59 -22.90
C ALA A 188 15.06 -2.24 -23.31
N LYS A 189 15.85 -1.15 -23.26
CA LYS A 189 15.52 0.09 -23.96
C LYS A 189 15.12 -0.27 -25.39
N SER A 190 13.95 0.18 -25.84
CA SER A 190 13.61 0.21 -27.26
C SER A 190 14.70 0.99 -27.97
N ALA A 191 15.64 0.28 -28.57
CA ALA A 191 16.58 0.85 -29.51
C ALA A 191 15.77 1.30 -30.72
N GLY A 192 15.81 2.60 -30.99
CA GLY A 192 15.36 3.14 -32.28
C GLY A 192 16.13 2.49 -33.41
N GLU A 193 15.43 2.23 -34.49
CA GLU A 193 15.95 1.78 -35.76
C GLU A 193 17.13 2.65 -36.22
N GLY A 194 18.22 2.01 -36.54
CA GLY A 194 19.36 2.57 -37.23
C GLY A 194 20.17 1.41 -37.78
N ASP A 195 20.07 1.19 -39.10
CA ASP A 195 20.82 0.23 -39.90
C ASP A 195 22.35 0.37 -39.73
N ASP A 196 23.07 -0.68 -39.69
CA ASP A 196 24.06 -1.19 -40.65
C ASP A 196 25.19 -2.02 -40.03
N ALA A 197 25.52 -3.10 -40.78
CA ALA A 197 26.81 -3.74 -41.00
C ALA A 197 27.53 -4.54 -39.91
N GLY A 198 27.45 -5.85 -40.06
CA GLY A 198 28.56 -6.83 -40.14
C GLY A 198 29.71 -6.76 -39.14
N GLY A 199 29.72 -7.72 -38.19
CA GLY A 199 30.92 -7.97 -37.38
C GLY A 199 30.73 -9.19 -36.50
N SER A 200 31.18 -10.36 -36.96
CA SER A 200 31.35 -11.59 -36.16
C SER A 200 32.41 -11.38 -35.07
N GLY A 201 31.96 -11.06 -33.86
CA GLY A 201 32.83 -10.98 -32.68
C GLY A 201 32.23 -11.82 -31.56
N GLN A 202 32.89 -12.92 -31.22
CA GLN A 202 32.60 -13.75 -30.05
C GLN A 202 32.58 -12.88 -28.80
N VAL A 203 31.42 -12.76 -28.17
CA VAL A 203 31.27 -12.15 -26.84
C VAL A 203 31.78 -13.18 -25.81
N PRO A 204 32.77 -12.85 -24.99
CA PRO A 204 33.20 -13.75 -23.92
C PRO A 204 32.05 -13.91 -22.93
N GLU A 205 31.67 -15.13 -22.71
CA GLU A 205 30.77 -15.58 -21.65
C GLU A 205 31.42 -15.27 -20.30
N ARG A 206 31.30 -14.01 -19.85
CA ARG A 206 31.63 -13.66 -18.47
C ARG A 206 30.56 -14.23 -17.58
N ALA A 207 30.87 -15.34 -16.95
CA ALA A 207 30.18 -15.90 -15.82
C ALA A 207 29.69 -14.76 -14.91
N ALA A 208 28.37 -14.63 -14.80
CA ALA A 208 27.73 -13.79 -13.79
C ALA A 208 27.96 -14.46 -12.43
N SER A 209 29.18 -14.25 -11.89
CA SER A 209 29.44 -14.55 -10.50
C SER A 209 28.55 -13.67 -9.66
N ASP A 210 27.75 -14.31 -8.84
CA ASP A 210 26.96 -13.78 -7.71
C ASP A 210 27.90 -13.01 -6.75
N HIS A 211 28.25 -11.80 -7.11
CA HIS A 211 28.86 -10.84 -6.20
C HIS A 211 27.73 -10.01 -5.63
N GLY A 212 27.09 -10.55 -4.58
CA GLY A 212 26.37 -9.74 -3.61
C GLY A 212 27.28 -8.58 -3.22
N SER A 213 27.07 -7.43 -3.83
CA SER A 213 27.86 -6.24 -3.53
C SER A 213 27.79 -6.00 -2.02
N LYS A 214 28.96 -6.01 -1.37
CA LYS A 214 29.12 -5.65 0.05
C LYS A 214 28.87 -4.16 0.31
N GLU A 215 27.98 -3.53 -0.49
CA GLU A 215 27.54 -2.17 -0.20
C GLU A 215 26.79 -2.14 1.12
N LYS A 216 27.28 -1.30 2.03
CA LYS A 216 26.62 -1.08 3.33
C LYS A 216 25.18 -0.61 3.10
N PRO A 217 24.20 -1.10 3.90
CA PRO A 217 22.82 -0.66 3.79
C PRO A 217 22.73 0.86 3.76
N LEU A 218 21.91 1.40 2.86
CA LEU A 218 21.68 2.82 2.75
C LEU A 218 20.90 3.28 3.99
N GLY A 219 21.59 3.96 4.92
CA GLY A 219 20.92 4.48 6.12
C GLY A 219 19.94 5.60 5.80
N LEU A 220 18.91 5.78 6.64
CA LEU A 220 17.84 6.77 6.48
C LEU A 220 18.36 8.17 6.13
N VAL A 221 19.34 8.68 6.89
CA VAL A 221 19.91 10.02 6.68
C VAL A 221 20.59 10.14 5.31
N ARG A 222 21.27 9.10 4.85
CA ARG A 222 21.89 9.10 3.51
C ARG A 222 20.85 9.05 2.41
N ALA A 223 19.80 8.26 2.58
CA ALA A 223 18.69 8.19 1.63
C ALA A 223 18.00 9.53 1.47
N LEU A 224 17.68 10.23 2.57
CA LEU A 224 17.06 11.56 2.56
C LEU A 224 17.90 12.63 1.85
N ARG A 225 19.23 12.47 1.77
CA ARG A 225 20.13 13.38 1.06
C ARG A 225 20.19 13.13 -0.46
N ILE A 226 19.62 12.03 -0.94
CA ILE A 226 19.56 11.75 -2.39
C ILE A 226 18.57 12.73 -3.02
N LYS A 227 19.01 13.43 -4.06
CA LYS A 227 18.15 14.36 -4.81
C LYS A 227 16.91 13.64 -5.34
N GLY A 228 15.73 14.19 -5.10
CA GLY A 228 14.46 13.61 -5.48
C GLY A 228 13.80 12.75 -4.39
N VAL A 229 14.54 12.12 -3.48
CA VAL A 229 13.96 11.27 -2.42
C VAL A 229 12.99 12.05 -1.52
N PRO A 230 13.30 13.24 -0.99
CA PRO A 230 12.32 13.99 -0.21
C PRO A 230 11.01 14.27 -0.97
N PHE A 231 11.09 14.50 -2.28
CA PHE A 231 9.90 14.76 -3.10
C PHE A 231 9.02 13.53 -3.24
N VAL A 232 9.60 12.34 -3.52
CA VAL A 232 8.80 11.12 -3.62
C VAL A 232 8.20 10.73 -2.27
N LEU A 233 8.91 10.94 -1.16
CA LEU A 233 8.39 10.65 0.18
C LEU A 233 7.21 11.55 0.54
N LEU A 234 7.34 12.88 0.32
CA LEU A 234 6.26 13.82 0.60
C LEU A 234 5.07 13.63 -0.34
N GLY A 235 5.31 13.33 -1.62
CA GLY A 235 4.24 13.01 -2.57
C GLY A 235 3.48 11.76 -2.19
N PHE A 236 4.19 10.72 -1.75
CA PHE A 236 3.59 9.46 -1.34
C PHE A 236 2.86 9.56 0.01
N LEU A 237 3.43 10.30 0.97
CA LEU A 237 2.76 10.67 2.22
C LEU A 237 1.44 11.39 1.94
N ALA A 238 1.46 12.41 1.05
CA ALA A 238 0.28 13.19 0.70
C ALA A 238 -0.80 12.32 0.05
N TYR A 239 -0.41 11.37 -0.80
CA TYR A 239 -1.33 10.39 -1.38
C TYR A 239 -2.01 9.54 -0.30
N CYS A 240 -1.23 8.88 0.57
CA CYS A 240 -1.75 8.01 1.61
C CYS A 240 -2.57 8.77 2.66
N ALA A 241 -2.17 10.02 2.96
CA ALA A 241 -2.93 10.94 3.79
C ALA A 241 -4.31 11.26 3.20
N LEU A 242 -4.36 11.55 1.89
CA LEU A 242 -5.59 11.83 1.15
C LEU A 242 -6.52 10.61 1.14
N GLU A 243 -5.98 9.45 0.72
CA GLU A 243 -6.73 8.19 0.64
C GLU A 243 -7.35 7.82 2.00
N ALA A 244 -6.54 7.79 3.05
CA ALA A 244 -7.00 7.42 4.39
C ALA A 244 -8.01 8.45 4.97
N THR A 245 -7.81 9.74 4.72
CA THR A 245 -8.74 10.79 5.16
C THR A 245 -10.08 10.68 4.42
N ALA A 246 -10.05 10.42 3.12
CA ALA A 246 -11.26 10.23 2.33
C ALA A 246 -12.05 8.99 2.80
N ILE A 247 -11.36 7.86 3.03
CA ILE A 247 -11.98 6.63 3.54
C ILE A 247 -12.68 6.89 4.88
N LEU A 248 -12.04 7.61 5.79
CA LEU A 248 -12.56 7.79 7.15
C LEU A 248 -13.68 8.85 7.22
N TRP A 249 -13.54 9.96 6.49
CA TRP A 249 -14.36 11.15 6.73
C TRP A 249 -15.39 11.46 5.65
N ALA A 250 -15.36 10.80 4.48
CA ALA A 250 -16.30 11.10 3.39
C ALA A 250 -17.75 10.93 3.78
N SER A 251 -18.10 9.83 4.48
CA SER A 251 -19.47 9.60 4.94
C SER A 251 -19.93 10.67 5.94
N THR A 252 -19.07 11.02 6.89
CA THR A 252 -19.38 12.06 7.90
C THR A 252 -19.58 13.42 7.24
N TYR A 253 -18.74 13.78 6.26
CA TYR A 253 -18.90 15.01 5.48
C TYR A 253 -20.24 15.05 4.75
N LEU A 254 -20.60 13.96 4.06
CA LEU A 254 -21.87 13.87 3.33
C LEU A 254 -23.07 14.03 4.25
N VAL A 255 -23.05 13.38 5.42
CA VAL A 255 -24.15 13.46 6.38
C VAL A 255 -24.24 14.84 7.03
N GLN A 256 -23.13 15.37 7.55
CA GLN A 256 -23.14 16.58 8.37
C GLN A 256 -23.16 17.89 7.56
N GLN A 257 -22.62 17.87 6.33
CA GLN A 257 -22.46 19.08 5.52
C GLN A 257 -23.40 19.12 4.32
N ARG A 258 -23.89 17.96 3.89
CA ARG A 258 -24.73 17.82 2.70
C ARG A 258 -26.11 17.24 3.01
N ASP A 259 -26.43 16.97 4.27
CA ASP A 259 -27.71 16.36 4.71
C ASP A 259 -28.06 15.06 3.96
N VAL A 260 -27.05 14.36 3.40
CA VAL A 260 -27.24 13.07 2.73
C VAL A 260 -27.60 12.01 3.76
N ALA A 261 -28.61 11.19 3.47
CA ALA A 261 -28.99 10.08 4.33
C ALA A 261 -27.80 9.17 4.66
N ALA A 262 -27.62 8.78 5.92
CA ALA A 262 -26.47 8.03 6.41
C ALA A 262 -26.21 6.72 5.63
N SER A 263 -27.27 6.01 5.22
CA SER A 263 -27.17 4.80 4.40
C SER A 263 -26.59 5.06 3.00
N THR A 264 -27.02 6.16 2.38
CA THR A 264 -26.50 6.61 1.08
C THR A 264 -25.06 7.06 1.21
N ALA A 265 -24.72 7.86 2.21
CA ALA A 265 -23.36 8.32 2.49
C ALA A 265 -22.39 7.15 2.72
N ALA A 266 -22.80 6.14 3.51
CA ALA A 266 -22.01 4.94 3.73
C ALA A 266 -21.81 4.12 2.45
N SER A 267 -22.84 4.02 1.60
CA SER A 267 -22.75 3.31 0.32
C SER A 267 -21.74 3.97 -0.61
N PHE A 268 -21.74 5.30 -0.72
CA PHE A 268 -20.78 6.01 -1.58
C PHE A 268 -19.36 6.04 -1.02
N ALA A 269 -19.17 6.06 0.30
CA ALA A 269 -17.88 5.84 0.92
C ALA A 269 -17.34 4.43 0.59
N SER A 270 -18.20 3.41 0.56
CA SER A 270 -17.82 2.07 0.11
C SER A 270 -17.49 2.02 -1.38
N LEU A 271 -18.20 2.78 -2.23
CA LEU A 271 -17.91 2.90 -3.65
C LEU A 271 -16.57 3.60 -3.91
N TYR A 272 -16.11 4.51 -3.06
CA TYR A 272 -14.75 5.06 -3.12
C TYR A 272 -13.70 3.95 -3.01
N LEU A 273 -13.82 3.08 -2.01
CA LEU A 273 -12.91 1.93 -1.82
C LEU A 273 -12.99 0.92 -2.97
N LEU A 274 -14.20 0.63 -3.44
CA LEU A 274 -14.41 -0.23 -4.59
C LEU A 274 -13.80 0.39 -5.85
N GLY A 275 -13.92 1.71 -6.01
CA GLY A 275 -13.29 2.49 -7.08
C GLY A 275 -11.76 2.34 -7.07
N ILE A 276 -11.12 2.42 -5.91
CA ILE A 276 -9.67 2.17 -5.76
C ILE A 276 -9.33 0.74 -6.18
N THR A 277 -10.03 -0.26 -5.66
CA THR A 277 -9.72 -1.68 -5.91
C THR A 277 -9.93 -2.04 -7.38
N ALA A 278 -11.09 -1.70 -7.94
CA ALA A 278 -11.42 -1.94 -9.34
C ALA A 278 -10.52 -1.11 -10.27
N GLY A 279 -10.26 0.14 -9.91
CA GLY A 279 -9.37 1.03 -10.65
C GLY A 279 -7.93 0.50 -10.69
N ARG A 280 -7.40 -0.07 -9.59
CA ARG A 280 -6.09 -0.74 -9.57
C ARG A 280 -6.05 -1.93 -10.52
N PHE A 281 -7.12 -2.73 -10.54
CA PHE A 281 -7.22 -3.85 -11.47
C PHE A 281 -7.26 -3.38 -12.92
N LEU A 282 -8.12 -2.41 -13.25
CA LEU A 282 -8.27 -1.86 -14.59
C LEU A 282 -7.01 -1.11 -15.06
N SER A 283 -6.36 -0.33 -14.19
CA SER A 283 -5.13 0.38 -14.51
C SER A 283 -3.99 -0.56 -14.92
N GLY A 284 -3.97 -1.80 -14.40
CA GLY A 284 -3.01 -2.81 -14.79
C GLY A 284 -3.01 -3.15 -16.29
N PHE A 285 -4.14 -3.00 -16.99
CA PHE A 285 -4.21 -3.28 -18.43
C PHE A 285 -3.59 -2.16 -19.29
N VAL A 286 -3.50 -0.95 -18.75
CA VAL A 286 -3.01 0.23 -19.49
C VAL A 286 -1.67 0.76 -18.96
N ALA A 287 -1.27 0.37 -17.76
CA ALA A 287 -0.10 0.90 -17.06
C ALA A 287 1.19 0.80 -17.88
N ASP A 288 1.44 -0.34 -18.53
CA ASP A 288 2.65 -0.55 -19.33
C ASP A 288 2.72 0.33 -20.58
N ARG A 289 1.54 0.71 -21.15
CA ARG A 289 1.48 1.57 -22.35
C ARG A 289 1.57 3.05 -22.00
N VAL A 290 0.93 3.44 -20.89
CA VAL A 290 0.85 4.82 -20.44
C VAL A 290 2.12 5.26 -19.72
N GLY A 291 2.73 4.32 -18.98
CA GLY A 291 3.91 4.53 -18.14
C GLY A 291 3.61 5.20 -16.80
N ASP A 292 4.43 4.89 -15.79
CA ASP A 292 4.18 5.27 -14.40
C ASP A 292 3.97 6.77 -14.20
N ARG A 293 4.80 7.60 -14.84
CA ARG A 293 4.72 9.05 -14.72
C ARG A 293 3.36 9.60 -15.16
N ASN A 294 2.84 9.12 -16.29
CA ASN A 294 1.55 9.57 -16.82
C ASN A 294 0.40 8.95 -16.04
N MET A 295 0.54 7.71 -15.56
CA MET A 295 -0.45 7.07 -14.67
C MET A 295 -0.63 7.88 -13.38
N ILE A 296 0.45 8.36 -12.76
CA ILE A 296 0.39 9.25 -11.58
C ILE A 296 -0.34 10.55 -11.93
N ARG A 297 0.00 11.20 -13.05
CA ARG A 297 -0.65 12.45 -13.49
C ARG A 297 -2.15 12.29 -13.76
N LEU A 298 -2.52 11.23 -14.48
CA LEU A 298 -3.93 10.91 -14.75
C LEU A 298 -4.68 10.60 -13.45
N GLY A 299 -4.04 9.90 -12.53
CA GLY A 299 -4.59 9.63 -11.22
C GLY A 299 -4.83 10.92 -10.42
N ILE A 300 -3.84 11.81 -10.34
CA ILE A 300 -3.98 13.12 -9.66
C ILE A 300 -5.07 13.97 -10.33
N LEU A 301 -5.16 13.97 -11.66
CA LEU A 301 -6.22 14.66 -12.39
C LEU A 301 -7.60 14.12 -12.01
N GLY A 302 -7.78 12.79 -11.98
CA GLY A 302 -9.02 12.14 -11.56
C GLY A 302 -9.40 12.49 -10.12
N VAL A 303 -8.44 12.42 -9.19
CA VAL A 303 -8.63 12.84 -7.79
C VAL A 303 -9.05 14.31 -7.72
N SER A 304 -8.36 15.20 -8.46
CA SER A 304 -8.66 16.64 -8.46
C SER A 304 -10.06 16.93 -9.00
N ILE A 305 -10.47 16.27 -10.09
CA ILE A 305 -11.84 16.38 -10.61
C ILE A 305 -12.84 15.92 -9.57
N GLY A 306 -12.61 14.75 -8.94
CA GLY A 306 -13.48 14.23 -7.90
C GLY A 306 -13.61 15.18 -6.71
N VAL A 307 -12.50 15.73 -6.23
CA VAL A 307 -12.47 16.70 -5.12
C VAL A 307 -13.20 18.01 -5.48
N ILE A 308 -13.02 18.50 -6.71
CA ILE A 308 -13.77 19.69 -7.18
C ILE A 308 -15.28 19.41 -7.18
N LEU A 309 -15.72 18.26 -7.70
CA LEU A 309 -17.14 17.90 -7.69
C LEU A 309 -17.71 17.78 -6.28
N ILE A 310 -16.94 17.26 -5.32
CA ILE A 310 -17.32 17.19 -3.90
C ILE A 310 -17.46 18.61 -3.31
N ALA A 311 -16.59 19.54 -3.72
CA ALA A 311 -16.56 20.91 -3.20
C ALA A 311 -17.66 21.81 -3.75
N LEU A 312 -18.27 21.50 -4.90
CA LEU A 312 -19.27 22.34 -5.53
C LEU A 312 -20.50 22.53 -4.61
N PRO A 313 -20.90 23.77 -4.31
CA PRO A 313 -22.05 24.07 -3.45
C PRO A 313 -23.37 23.98 -4.22
N LEU A 314 -23.67 22.79 -4.76
CA LEU A 314 -24.90 22.56 -5.51
C LEU A 314 -25.95 21.90 -4.60
N GLU A 315 -27.22 22.21 -4.82
CA GLU A 315 -28.33 21.61 -4.08
C GLU A 315 -28.48 20.11 -4.37
N ASN A 316 -28.05 19.67 -5.56
CA ASN A 316 -28.09 18.27 -5.94
C ASN A 316 -26.78 17.55 -5.56
N ASP A 317 -26.87 16.62 -4.63
CA ASP A 317 -25.72 15.84 -4.12
C ASP A 317 -25.15 14.83 -5.11
N THR A 318 -25.83 14.57 -6.24
CA THR A 318 -25.40 13.59 -7.24
C THR A 318 -23.96 13.85 -7.71
N LEU A 319 -23.58 15.13 -7.88
CA LEU A 319 -22.21 15.46 -8.29
C LEU A 319 -21.18 15.22 -7.19
N ALA A 320 -21.52 15.50 -5.93
CA ALA A 320 -20.64 15.20 -4.80
C ALA A 320 -20.44 13.68 -4.63
N LEU A 321 -21.52 12.92 -4.79
CA LEU A 321 -21.48 11.46 -4.74
C LEU A 321 -20.66 10.89 -5.91
N ALA A 322 -20.90 11.37 -7.14
CA ALA A 322 -20.09 11.00 -8.31
C ALA A 322 -18.61 11.38 -8.13
N GLY A 323 -18.36 12.53 -7.51
CA GLY A 323 -17.02 13.02 -7.19
C GLY A 323 -16.24 12.04 -6.30
N LEU A 324 -16.86 11.40 -5.32
CA LEU A 324 -16.23 10.38 -4.49
C LEU A 324 -15.82 9.15 -5.31
N VAL A 325 -16.70 8.68 -6.18
CA VAL A 325 -16.38 7.52 -7.05
C VAL A 325 -15.22 7.86 -8.00
N ILE A 326 -15.26 9.04 -8.63
CA ILE A 326 -14.20 9.53 -9.52
C ILE A 326 -12.88 9.68 -8.76
N ALA A 327 -12.90 10.23 -7.54
CA ALA A 327 -11.72 10.36 -6.70
C ALA A 327 -11.13 8.97 -6.35
N GLY A 328 -11.98 7.98 -6.06
CA GLY A 328 -11.54 6.60 -5.81
C GLY A 328 -10.85 5.98 -7.02
N PHE A 329 -11.43 6.09 -8.21
CA PHE A 329 -10.80 5.65 -9.46
C PHE A 329 -9.50 6.41 -9.76
N GLY A 330 -9.48 7.74 -9.53
CA GLY A 330 -8.29 8.57 -9.69
C GLY A 330 -7.16 8.15 -8.74
N SER A 331 -7.48 7.78 -7.51
CA SER A 331 -6.51 7.31 -6.52
C SER A 331 -5.82 5.99 -6.92
N ALA A 332 -6.51 5.15 -7.67
CA ALA A 332 -6.12 3.78 -7.95
C ALA A 332 -4.71 3.60 -8.56
N PRO A 333 -4.31 4.31 -9.64
CA PRO A 333 -3.02 4.09 -10.29
C PRO A 333 -1.84 4.76 -9.56
N ILE A 334 -2.08 5.66 -8.61
CA ILE A 334 -1.03 6.53 -8.05
C ILE A 334 -0.04 5.71 -7.22
N TYR A 335 -0.54 4.96 -6.23
CA TYR A 335 0.30 4.16 -5.32
C TYR A 335 1.18 3.17 -6.09
N PRO A 336 0.63 2.28 -6.94
CA PRO A 336 1.44 1.30 -7.66
C PRO A 336 2.50 1.94 -8.54
N SER A 337 2.16 3.05 -9.22
CA SER A 337 3.07 3.73 -10.15
C SER A 337 4.20 4.46 -9.43
N ILE A 338 3.95 5.06 -8.26
CA ILE A 338 5.01 5.67 -7.44
C ILE A 338 6.04 4.62 -7.04
N ILE A 339 5.59 3.47 -6.55
CA ILE A 339 6.49 2.40 -6.10
C ILE A 339 7.24 1.80 -7.28
N HIS A 340 6.53 1.45 -8.37
CA HIS A 340 7.14 0.84 -9.55
C HIS A 340 8.18 1.73 -10.21
N SER A 341 8.00 3.06 -10.19
CA SER A 341 8.97 4.01 -10.76
C SER A 341 10.24 4.19 -9.91
N THR A 342 10.28 3.71 -8.68
CA THR A 342 11.41 3.97 -7.76
C THR A 342 12.75 3.42 -8.25
N PRO A 343 12.87 2.17 -8.76
CA PRO A 343 14.12 1.68 -9.33
C PRO A 343 14.58 2.48 -10.56
N THR A 344 13.65 2.93 -11.39
CA THR A 344 13.96 3.74 -12.57
C THR A 344 14.45 5.14 -12.17
N ASN A 345 13.88 5.73 -11.12
CA ASN A 345 14.21 7.08 -10.67
C ASN A 345 15.54 7.15 -9.89
N PHE A 346 15.88 6.12 -9.11
CA PHE A 346 16.99 6.18 -8.15
C PHE A 346 18.06 5.08 -8.34
N GLY A 347 17.83 4.17 -9.27
CA GLY A 347 18.68 3.00 -9.53
C GLY A 347 18.29 1.77 -8.70
N PRO A 348 18.48 0.56 -9.27
CA PRO A 348 18.09 -0.70 -8.63
C PRO A 348 18.78 -0.95 -7.28
N SER A 349 20.06 -0.56 -7.15
CA SER A 349 20.84 -0.79 -5.92
C SER A 349 20.32 0.00 -4.71
N LYS A 350 19.65 1.14 -4.93
CA LYS A 350 19.10 2.02 -3.88
C LYS A 350 17.60 1.82 -3.65
N SER A 351 16.91 1.20 -4.60
CA SER A 351 15.44 1.10 -4.60
C SER A 351 14.91 0.42 -3.34
N HIS A 352 15.57 -0.61 -2.86
CA HIS A 352 15.17 -1.37 -1.67
C HIS A 352 15.06 -0.49 -0.41
N ALA A 353 16.12 0.30 -0.15
CA ALA A 353 16.13 1.21 0.99
C ALA A 353 15.10 2.34 0.81
N ILE A 354 14.98 2.89 -0.40
CA ILE A 354 14.05 3.99 -0.68
C ILE A 354 12.60 3.51 -0.58
N ILE A 355 12.24 2.34 -1.11
CA ILE A 355 10.90 1.78 -0.98
C ILE A 355 10.55 1.51 0.49
N GLY A 356 11.49 1.00 1.29
CA GLY A 356 11.26 0.84 2.73
C GLY A 356 10.92 2.16 3.43
N ILE A 357 11.60 3.26 3.06
CA ILE A 357 11.32 4.59 3.61
C ILE A 357 10.01 5.16 3.03
N GLN A 358 9.69 4.89 1.75
CA GLN A 358 8.40 5.24 1.16
C GLN A 358 7.24 4.58 1.91
N MET A 359 7.34 3.29 2.23
CA MET A 359 6.33 2.59 3.03
C MET A 359 6.16 3.23 4.41
N ALA A 360 7.27 3.53 5.11
CA ALA A 360 7.21 4.23 6.37
C ALA A 360 6.52 5.61 6.26
N SER A 361 6.81 6.35 5.20
CA SER A 361 6.18 7.65 4.90
C SER A 361 4.68 7.49 4.60
N ALA A 362 4.28 6.45 3.85
CA ALA A 362 2.90 6.11 3.55
C ALA A 362 2.09 5.84 4.84
N TYR A 363 2.62 4.98 5.70
CA TYR A 363 1.98 4.65 6.98
C TYR A 363 1.90 5.86 7.90
N LEU A 364 2.91 6.75 7.90
CA LEU A 364 2.87 8.00 8.65
C LEU A 364 1.72 8.90 8.15
N GLY A 365 1.59 9.08 6.83
CA GLY A 365 0.51 9.86 6.23
C GLY A 365 -0.88 9.29 6.55
N ALA A 366 -1.05 7.98 6.33
CA ALA A 366 -2.33 7.30 6.58
C ALA A 366 -2.75 7.30 8.05
N THR A 367 -1.77 7.30 8.99
CA THR A 367 -2.06 7.25 10.42
C THR A 367 -2.33 8.64 11.02
N LEU A 368 -1.60 9.67 10.58
CA LEU A 368 -1.67 10.99 11.22
C LEU A 368 -2.68 11.93 10.55
N ALA A 369 -2.85 11.84 9.23
CA ALA A 369 -3.68 12.80 8.51
C ALA A 369 -5.18 12.71 8.85
N PRO A 370 -5.81 11.52 8.98
CA PRO A 370 -7.22 11.45 9.32
C PRO A 370 -7.56 12.00 10.71
N PRO A 371 -6.82 11.69 11.80
CA PRO A 371 -7.04 12.36 13.09
C PRO A 371 -6.81 13.88 13.04
N LEU A 372 -5.77 14.32 12.32
CA LEU A 372 -5.50 15.76 12.14
C LEU A 372 -6.70 16.45 11.50
N PHE A 373 -7.26 15.87 10.42
CA PHE A 373 -8.48 16.41 9.83
C PHE A 373 -9.66 16.36 10.82
N GLY A 374 -9.80 15.31 11.62
CA GLY A 374 -10.84 15.21 12.64
C GLY A 374 -10.81 16.38 13.62
N PHE A 375 -9.64 16.75 14.12
CA PHE A 375 -9.46 17.93 14.98
C PHE A 375 -9.82 19.24 14.23
N LEU A 376 -9.37 19.39 12.99
CA LEU A 376 -9.68 20.55 12.16
C LEU A 376 -11.18 20.63 11.84
N GLY A 377 -11.80 19.52 11.48
CA GLY A 377 -13.23 19.42 11.18
C GLY A 377 -14.10 19.73 12.39
N GLN A 378 -13.67 19.32 13.60
CA GLN A 378 -14.36 19.65 14.84
C GLN A 378 -14.19 21.13 15.22
N ALA A 379 -13.01 21.71 15.02
CA ALA A 379 -12.69 23.09 15.41
C ALA A 379 -13.25 24.14 14.43
N VAL A 380 -13.22 23.85 13.13
CA VAL A 380 -13.56 24.81 12.05
C VAL A 380 -14.85 24.45 11.35
N GLY A 381 -15.12 23.15 11.18
CA GLY A 381 -16.32 22.62 10.51
C GLY A 381 -15.97 21.62 9.42
N MET A 382 -16.91 20.67 9.17
CA MET A 382 -16.72 19.60 8.17
C MET A 382 -16.69 20.12 6.73
N TRP A 383 -17.13 21.36 6.47
CA TRP A 383 -17.01 22.00 5.15
C TRP A 383 -15.55 22.08 4.66
N LEU A 384 -14.58 22.00 5.59
CA LEU A 384 -13.15 22.01 5.27
C LEU A 384 -12.69 20.74 4.52
N PHE A 385 -13.47 19.64 4.55
CA PHE A 385 -13.08 18.34 4.00
C PHE A 385 -12.57 18.38 2.56
N PRO A 386 -13.32 18.91 1.56
CA PRO A 386 -12.82 18.94 0.19
C PRO A 386 -11.59 19.84 0.02
N PHE A 387 -11.45 20.91 0.81
CA PHE A 387 -10.29 21.79 0.77
C PHE A 387 -9.04 21.11 1.34
N TYR A 388 -9.21 20.32 2.40
CA TYR A 388 -8.12 19.51 2.94
C TYR A 388 -7.64 18.46 1.93
N LEU A 389 -8.56 17.76 1.27
CA LEU A 389 -8.21 16.83 0.19
C LEU A 389 -7.54 17.56 -1.00
N ALA A 390 -8.03 18.75 -1.37
CA ALA A 390 -7.44 19.56 -2.43
C ALA A 390 -6.01 19.99 -2.08
N ALA A 391 -5.74 20.38 -0.85
CA ALA A 391 -4.39 20.73 -0.39
C ALA A 391 -3.44 19.53 -0.46
N LEU A 392 -3.88 18.33 -0.07
CA LEU A 392 -3.10 17.10 -0.19
C LEU A 392 -2.87 16.71 -1.66
N ALA A 393 -3.88 16.85 -2.52
CA ALA A 393 -3.76 16.61 -3.96
C ALA A 393 -2.78 17.60 -4.63
N ALA A 394 -2.83 18.88 -4.26
CA ALA A 394 -1.90 19.89 -4.71
C ALA A 394 -0.47 19.62 -4.24
N LEU A 395 -0.28 19.24 -2.97
CA LEU A 395 1.02 18.83 -2.44
C LEU A 395 1.58 17.64 -3.20
N MET A 396 0.76 16.61 -3.45
CA MET A 396 1.12 15.44 -4.23
C MET A 396 1.56 15.82 -5.66
N LEU A 397 0.80 16.69 -6.34
CA LEU A 397 1.14 17.17 -7.68
C LEU A 397 2.47 17.92 -7.70
N VAL A 398 2.65 18.89 -6.80
CA VAL A 398 3.88 19.69 -6.69
C VAL A 398 5.08 18.79 -6.43
N MET A 399 4.97 17.85 -5.50
CA MET A 399 6.06 16.94 -5.16
C MET A 399 6.38 15.98 -6.30
N THR A 400 5.38 15.45 -6.99
CA THR A 400 5.58 14.56 -8.15
C THR A 400 6.27 15.30 -9.29
N GLU A 401 5.87 16.54 -9.59
CA GLU A 401 6.52 17.33 -10.67
C GLU A 401 7.92 17.80 -10.26
N ALA A 402 8.17 18.10 -8.98
CA ALA A 402 9.50 18.39 -8.47
C ALA A 402 10.42 17.17 -8.58
N LEU A 403 9.90 15.97 -8.27
CA LEU A 403 10.61 14.70 -8.49
C LEU A 403 10.96 14.52 -9.97
N ASN A 404 9.99 14.66 -10.85
CA ASN A 404 10.18 14.50 -12.31
C ASN A 404 11.27 15.42 -12.84
N ARG A 405 11.31 16.69 -12.40
CA ARG A 405 12.35 17.66 -12.78
C ARG A 405 13.71 17.28 -12.19
N SER A 406 13.74 16.82 -10.94
CA SER A 406 14.98 16.42 -10.27
C SER A 406 15.64 15.20 -10.94
N VAL A 407 14.84 14.21 -11.33
CA VAL A 407 15.33 12.99 -12.02
C VAL A 407 15.75 13.30 -13.45
N ALA A 408 15.01 14.16 -14.17
CA ALA A 408 15.40 14.58 -15.54
C ALA A 408 16.72 15.33 -15.57
N ALA A 409 17.02 16.14 -14.53
CA ALA A 409 18.28 16.88 -14.40
C ALA A 409 19.47 16.00 -13.98
N HIS A 410 19.21 14.85 -13.38
CA HIS A 410 20.24 13.94 -12.86
C HIS A 410 19.80 12.48 -13.09
N PRO A 411 19.87 11.98 -14.34
CA PRO A 411 19.50 10.61 -14.62
C PRO A 411 20.35 9.66 -13.78
N ALA A 412 19.73 8.64 -13.19
CA ALA A 412 20.46 7.61 -12.46
C ALA A 412 21.52 6.99 -13.39
N GLN A 413 22.77 7.01 -12.96
CA GLN A 413 23.84 6.31 -13.70
C GLN A 413 23.54 4.79 -13.67
N PRO A 414 23.72 4.10 -14.80
CA PRO A 414 23.42 2.67 -14.91
C PRO A 414 24.25 1.80 -13.97
#